data_b2a928e551896751bf7b3c00e68a05d7
#
_entry.id   b2a928e551896751bf7b3c00e68a05d7
#
_cell.length_a   1.000
_cell.length_b   1.000
_cell.length_c   1.000
_cell.angle_alpha   90.00
_cell.angle_beta   90.00
_cell.angle_gamma   90.00
#
_symmetry.space_group_name_H-M   'P 1'
#
loop_
_entity.id
_entity.type
_entity.pdbx_description
1 polymer ?
#
loop_
_entity_poly.entity_id
_entity_poly.type
_entity_poly.pdbx_seq_one_letter_code
_entity_poly.pdbx_strand_id
1 'polypeptide(L)'
;AKAELFKIPLLSRGMRGCGYISIDRTNRQSAIASLGKAAETIKNGTSVLIFPEGTRSVDGKIKSFKKGGFVMTVDAGVPIVPVLIHGTWSIMPKKRALIRPRPVTLEILPPLDTTAYSRDTKNELMEMVRNVMCERFEKLEGEWACS
;
A
#
# COMPACT_ATOMS: atom_id res chain seq x y z
N ALA A 1 1.48 2.64 9.07
CA ALA A 1 0.31 2.21 9.87
C ALA A 1 -0.43 3.43 10.43
N LYS A 2 -1.64 3.26 10.98
CA LYS A 2 -2.39 4.36 11.63
C LYS A 2 -1.71 4.80 12.92
N ALA A 3 -1.59 6.12 13.13
CA ALA A 3 -0.94 6.68 14.31
C ALA A 3 -1.58 6.25 15.65
N GLU A 4 -2.90 6.01 15.65
CA GLU A 4 -3.63 5.58 16.85
C GLU A 4 -3.15 4.22 17.38
N LEU A 5 -2.68 3.32 16.53
CA LEU A 5 -2.16 2.02 16.94
C LEU A 5 -0.86 2.15 17.77
N PHE A 6 -0.10 3.23 17.53
CA PHE A 6 1.11 3.52 18.30
C PHE A 6 0.84 4.09 19.69
N LYS A 7 -0.42 4.33 20.06
CA LYS A 7 -0.83 4.72 21.42
C LYS A 7 -1.02 3.51 22.34
N ILE A 8 -1.10 2.29 21.80
CA ILE A 8 -1.23 1.04 22.57
C ILE A 8 0.18 0.59 23.00
N PRO A 9 0.54 0.60 24.29
CA PRO A 9 1.94 0.48 24.74
C PRO A 9 2.68 -0.76 24.22
N LEU A 10 2.09 -1.96 24.36
CA LEU A 10 2.73 -3.21 23.94
C LEU A 10 2.80 -3.30 22.40
N LEU A 11 1.71 -2.97 21.71
CA LEU A 11 1.64 -2.96 20.25
C LEU A 11 2.60 -1.94 19.65
N SER A 12 2.71 -0.76 20.25
CA SER A 12 3.63 0.29 19.81
C SER A 12 5.09 -0.16 19.80
N ARG A 13 5.52 -0.88 20.85
CA ARG A 13 6.88 -1.41 20.90
C ARG A 13 7.15 -2.42 19.78
N GLY A 14 6.24 -3.38 19.58
CA GLY A 14 6.35 -4.37 18.51
C GLY A 14 6.36 -3.71 17.13
N MET A 15 5.44 -2.77 16.87
CA MET A 15 5.36 -2.06 15.60
C MET A 15 6.62 -1.25 15.30
N ARG A 16 7.18 -0.55 16.30
CA ARG A 16 8.45 0.20 16.13
C ARG A 16 9.62 -0.74 15.89
N GLY A 17 9.72 -1.84 16.63
CA GLY A 17 10.76 -2.85 16.45
C GLY A 17 10.72 -3.49 15.05
N CYS A 18 9.52 -3.66 14.47
CA CYS A 18 9.34 -4.15 13.11
C CYS A 18 9.46 -3.05 12.02
N GLY A 19 9.85 -1.83 12.36
CA GLY A 19 10.04 -0.76 11.39
C GLY A 19 8.74 -0.15 10.82
N TYR A 20 7.58 -0.36 11.46
CA TYR A 20 6.32 0.22 10.96
C TYR A 20 6.37 1.75 10.97
N ILE A 21 6.05 2.36 9.83
CA ILE A 21 5.96 3.81 9.67
C ILE A 21 4.60 4.28 10.20
N SER A 22 4.62 5.20 11.17
CA SER A 22 3.43 5.86 11.70
C SER A 22 3.00 6.99 10.78
N ILE A 23 1.74 7.00 10.35
CA ILE A 23 1.16 8.08 9.53
C ILE A 23 -0.07 8.61 10.23
N ASP A 24 -0.01 9.86 10.66
CA ASP A 24 -1.16 10.62 11.13
C ASP A 24 -1.91 11.19 9.91
N ARG A 25 -3.09 10.62 9.63
CA ARG A 25 -3.92 11.02 8.49
C ARG A 25 -4.79 12.24 8.78
N THR A 26 -4.87 12.66 10.03
CA THR A 26 -5.65 13.83 10.46
C THR A 26 -4.84 15.12 10.35
N ASN A 27 -3.51 15.00 10.42
CA ASN A 27 -2.59 16.13 10.29
C ASN A 27 -1.74 16.02 9.03
N ARG A 28 -2.04 16.87 8.03
CA ARG A 28 -1.36 16.88 6.73
C ARG A 28 0.15 17.12 6.84
N GLN A 29 0.58 18.05 7.70
CA GLN A 29 2.01 18.37 7.86
C GLN A 29 2.76 17.19 8.48
N SER A 30 2.20 16.58 9.51
CA SER A 30 2.75 15.37 10.14
C SER A 30 2.83 14.19 9.17
N ALA A 31 1.81 14.02 8.34
CA ALA A 31 1.82 12.98 7.30
C ALA A 31 2.93 13.20 6.27
N ILE A 32 3.12 14.44 5.78
CA ILE A 32 4.19 14.80 4.83
C ILE A 32 5.57 14.54 5.46
N ALA A 33 5.79 14.96 6.70
CA ALA A 33 7.06 14.72 7.41
C ALA A 33 7.35 13.23 7.59
N SER A 34 6.32 12.42 7.89
CA SER A 34 6.44 10.96 7.99
C SER A 34 6.79 10.30 6.66
N LEU A 35 6.23 10.79 5.55
CA LEU A 35 6.55 10.30 4.20
C LEU A 35 7.99 10.65 3.81
N GLY A 36 8.48 11.86 4.14
CA GLY A 36 9.86 12.26 3.91
C GLY A 36 10.86 11.36 4.65
N LYS A 37 10.62 11.09 5.94
CA LYS A 37 11.44 10.13 6.71
C LYS A 37 11.41 8.73 6.10
N ALA A 38 10.26 8.29 5.61
CA ALA A 38 10.14 7.00 4.95
C ALA A 38 10.94 6.95 3.64
N ALA A 39 10.93 8.02 2.83
CA ALA A 39 11.72 8.12 1.61
C ALA A 39 13.23 8.02 1.91
N GLU A 40 13.72 8.69 2.96
CA GLU A 40 15.12 8.57 3.41
C GLU A 40 15.46 7.14 3.85
N THR A 41 14.55 6.47 4.57
CA THR A 41 14.74 5.06 4.96
C THR A 41 14.87 4.14 3.75
N ILE A 42 14.08 4.40 2.70
CA ILE A 42 14.13 3.65 1.44
C ILE A 42 15.44 3.93 0.69
N LYS A 43 15.87 5.18 0.59
CA LYS A 43 17.16 5.56 -0.02
C LYS A 43 18.34 4.85 0.64
N ASN A 44 18.24 4.60 1.95
CA ASN A 44 19.25 3.86 2.71
C ASN A 44 19.14 2.32 2.57
N GLY A 45 18.42 1.82 1.56
CA GLY A 45 18.38 0.40 1.20
C GLY A 45 17.29 -0.42 1.89
N THR A 46 16.37 0.19 2.64
CA THR A 46 15.26 -0.53 3.28
C THR A 46 14.05 -0.63 2.34
N SER A 47 13.55 -1.83 2.12
CA SER A 47 12.29 -2.03 1.40
C SER A 47 11.08 -1.71 2.28
N VAL A 48 10.07 -1.06 1.72
CA VAL A 48 8.84 -0.69 2.43
C VAL A 48 7.61 -1.26 1.73
N LEU A 49 6.82 -2.04 2.47
CA LEU A 49 5.53 -2.53 1.98
C LEU A 49 4.43 -1.50 2.21
N ILE A 50 3.67 -1.21 1.14
CA ILE A 50 2.58 -0.23 1.16
C ILE A 50 1.29 -0.88 0.67
N PHE A 51 0.18 -0.61 1.37
CA PHE A 51 -1.17 -0.88 0.90
C PHE A 51 -1.77 0.43 0.38
N PRO A 52 -1.73 0.70 -0.94
CA PRO A 52 -2.03 2.02 -1.47
C PRO A 52 -3.50 2.42 -1.37
N GLU A 53 -4.41 1.47 -1.26
CA GLU A 53 -5.83 1.74 -1.00
C GLU A 53 -6.07 2.39 0.38
N GLY A 54 -5.18 2.13 1.35
CA GLY A 54 -5.23 2.67 2.69
C GLY A 54 -6.37 2.13 3.58
N THR A 55 -7.18 1.22 3.06
CA THR A 55 -8.25 0.52 3.79
C THR A 55 -8.44 -0.89 3.21
N ARG A 56 -9.10 -1.76 3.94
CA ARG A 56 -9.51 -3.06 3.41
C ARG A 56 -10.65 -2.88 2.41
N SER A 57 -10.65 -3.66 1.34
CA SER A 57 -11.76 -3.74 0.41
C SER A 57 -13.04 -4.23 1.12
N VAL A 58 -14.20 -3.79 0.67
CA VAL A 58 -15.51 -4.24 1.19
C VAL A 58 -16.18 -5.23 0.25
N ASP A 59 -15.72 -5.29 -0.98
CA ASP A 59 -16.31 -6.05 -2.09
C ASP A 59 -15.29 -6.95 -2.83
N GLY A 60 -14.04 -6.97 -2.37
CA GLY A 60 -12.96 -7.73 -3.01
C GLY A 60 -12.27 -7.00 -4.14
N LYS A 61 -12.78 -5.86 -4.60
CA LYS A 61 -12.22 -5.11 -5.72
C LYS A 61 -11.03 -4.25 -5.32
N ILE A 62 -10.13 -3.99 -6.27
CA ILE A 62 -9.08 -2.98 -6.15
C ILE A 62 -9.71 -1.59 -6.25
N LYS A 63 -9.56 -0.80 -5.21
CA LYS A 63 -10.07 0.58 -5.10
C LYS A 63 -9.05 1.60 -5.60
N SER A 64 -9.46 2.85 -5.62
CA SER A 64 -8.55 3.98 -5.91
C SER A 64 -7.40 4.05 -4.91
N PHE A 65 -6.21 4.39 -5.41
CA PHE A 65 -5.00 4.48 -4.61
C PHE A 65 -4.84 5.85 -3.94
N LYS A 66 -4.12 5.89 -2.83
CA LYS A 66 -3.75 7.11 -2.10
C LYS A 66 -2.38 7.60 -2.56
N LYS A 67 -2.26 8.90 -2.81
CA LYS A 67 -1.07 9.54 -3.40
C LYS A 67 0.20 9.42 -2.56
N GLY A 68 0.07 9.25 -1.23
CA GLY A 68 1.22 9.35 -0.31
C GLY A 68 2.34 8.35 -0.57
N GLY A 69 2.01 7.10 -0.93
CA GLY A 69 3.00 6.09 -1.31
C GLY A 69 3.79 6.48 -2.55
N PHE A 70 3.12 7.05 -3.55
CA PHE A 70 3.73 7.44 -4.82
C PHE A 70 4.62 8.68 -4.68
N VAL A 71 4.23 9.65 -3.84
CA VAL A 71 5.12 10.77 -3.46
C VAL A 71 6.39 10.25 -2.83
N MET A 72 6.27 9.33 -1.86
CA MET A 72 7.43 8.74 -1.19
C MET A 72 8.33 7.98 -2.17
N THR A 73 7.77 7.23 -3.11
CA THR A 73 8.52 6.48 -4.12
C THR A 73 9.31 7.40 -5.03
N VAL A 74 8.66 8.45 -5.56
CA VAL A 74 9.32 9.45 -6.41
C VAL A 74 10.43 10.19 -5.65
N ASP A 75 10.19 10.56 -4.39
CA ASP A 75 11.19 11.21 -3.54
C ASP A 75 12.38 10.29 -3.24
N ALA A 76 12.15 8.99 -3.14
CA ALA A 76 13.19 8.00 -2.92
C ALA A 76 13.94 7.61 -4.20
N GLY A 77 13.34 7.77 -5.38
CA GLY A 77 13.93 7.39 -6.67
C GLY A 77 14.12 5.88 -6.83
N VAL A 78 13.18 5.07 -6.32
CA VAL A 78 13.28 3.61 -6.33
C VAL A 78 12.14 2.97 -7.13
N PRO A 79 12.32 1.78 -7.73
CA PRO A 79 11.27 1.08 -8.44
C PRO A 79 10.14 0.64 -7.51
N ILE A 80 8.95 0.45 -8.11
CA ILE A 80 7.79 -0.16 -7.45
C ILE A 80 7.69 -1.62 -7.88
N VAL A 81 7.58 -2.53 -6.92
CA VAL A 81 7.24 -3.93 -7.16
C VAL A 81 5.78 -4.12 -6.79
N PRO A 82 4.85 -4.23 -7.76
CA PRO A 82 3.45 -4.48 -7.45
C PRO A 82 3.27 -5.91 -6.94
N VAL A 83 2.46 -6.04 -5.88
CA VAL A 83 2.13 -7.34 -5.28
C VAL A 83 0.62 -7.46 -5.16
N LEU A 84 0.05 -8.48 -5.80
CA LEU A 84 -1.35 -8.82 -5.69
C LEU A 84 -1.55 -9.86 -4.60
N ILE A 85 -2.54 -9.63 -3.74
CA ILE A 85 -2.94 -10.58 -2.71
C ILE A 85 -4.43 -10.82 -2.89
N HIS A 86 -4.80 -12.00 -3.39
CA HIS A 86 -6.20 -12.35 -3.58
C HIS A 86 -6.64 -13.53 -2.71
N GLY A 87 -7.96 -13.65 -2.50
CA GLY A 87 -8.54 -14.62 -1.57
C GLY A 87 -8.72 -14.09 -0.13
N THR A 88 -7.97 -13.05 0.29
CA THR A 88 -8.01 -12.54 1.68
C THR A 88 -9.33 -11.89 2.06
N TRP A 89 -10.06 -11.30 1.12
CA TRP A 89 -11.35 -10.66 1.37
C TRP A 89 -12.36 -11.64 1.97
N SER A 90 -12.41 -12.87 1.47
CA SER A 90 -13.34 -13.91 1.92
C SER A 90 -13.00 -14.50 3.29
N ILE A 91 -11.74 -14.33 3.76
CA ILE A 91 -11.30 -14.84 5.06
C ILE A 91 -11.92 -14.03 6.20
N MET A 92 -11.81 -12.72 6.15
CA MET A 92 -12.35 -11.80 7.17
C MET A 92 -12.89 -10.53 6.52
N PRO A 93 -14.11 -10.55 5.97
CA PRO A 93 -14.75 -9.37 5.41
C PRO A 93 -14.83 -8.22 6.42
N LYS A 94 -14.77 -6.99 5.92
CA LYS A 94 -14.91 -5.80 6.77
C LYS A 94 -16.22 -5.88 7.57
N LYS A 95 -16.16 -5.53 8.86
CA LYS A 95 -17.27 -5.60 9.83
C LYS A 95 -17.68 -7.00 10.29
N ARG A 96 -16.95 -8.05 9.91
CA ARG A 96 -17.14 -9.40 10.45
C ARG A 96 -15.94 -9.81 11.27
N ALA A 97 -16.17 -10.44 12.45
CA ALA A 97 -15.12 -10.94 13.33
C ALA A 97 -14.80 -12.42 13.10
N LEU A 98 -15.69 -13.14 12.40
CA LEU A 98 -15.49 -14.57 12.14
C LEU A 98 -14.45 -14.78 11.03
N ILE A 99 -13.40 -15.49 11.36
CA ILE A 99 -12.34 -15.88 10.41
C ILE A 99 -12.76 -17.19 9.72
N ARG A 100 -12.74 -17.21 8.41
CA ARG A 100 -13.02 -18.41 7.59
C ARG A 100 -11.75 -18.79 6.84
N PRO A 101 -11.17 -19.97 7.07
CA PRO A 101 -10.01 -20.44 6.32
C PRO A 101 -10.31 -20.50 4.83
N ARG A 102 -9.47 -19.89 4.03
CA ARG A 102 -9.53 -19.89 2.57
C ARG A 102 -8.13 -19.86 1.97
N PRO A 103 -7.92 -20.37 0.77
CA PRO A 103 -6.68 -20.19 0.06
C PRO A 103 -6.39 -18.71 -0.18
N VAL A 104 -5.12 -18.34 -0.08
CA VAL A 104 -4.61 -17.00 -0.40
C VAL A 104 -3.53 -17.18 -1.44
N THR A 105 -3.61 -16.41 -2.53
CA THR A 105 -2.54 -16.36 -3.51
C THR A 105 -1.86 -15.00 -3.45
N LEU A 106 -0.55 -15.02 -3.45
CA LEU A 106 0.31 -13.85 -3.52
C LEU A 106 1.07 -13.91 -4.84
N GLU A 107 0.90 -12.89 -5.67
CA GLU A 107 1.59 -12.76 -6.93
C GLU A 107 2.46 -11.51 -6.94
N ILE A 108 3.73 -11.67 -7.26
CA ILE A 108 4.70 -10.59 -7.37
C ILE A 108 4.87 -10.29 -8.85
N LEU A 109 4.54 -9.06 -9.26
CA LEU A 109 4.68 -8.59 -10.63
C LEU A 109 6.08 -8.03 -10.89
N PRO A 110 6.49 -7.89 -12.15
CA PRO A 110 7.75 -7.26 -12.50
C PRO A 110 7.91 -5.86 -11.91
N PRO A 111 9.13 -5.46 -11.52
CA PRO A 111 9.40 -4.12 -11.06
C PRO A 111 9.02 -3.07 -12.11
N LEU A 112 8.42 -1.97 -11.69
CA LEU A 112 8.09 -0.82 -12.50
C LEU A 112 9.08 0.30 -12.24
N ASP A 113 9.70 0.81 -13.30
CA ASP A 113 10.62 1.94 -13.22
C ASP A 113 9.85 3.23 -12.91
N THR A 114 10.41 4.04 -12.05
CA THR A 114 9.82 5.31 -11.60
C THR A 114 10.66 6.52 -11.95
N THR A 115 11.80 6.34 -12.63
CA THR A 115 12.78 7.39 -12.92
C THR A 115 12.23 8.50 -13.82
N ALA A 116 11.25 8.18 -14.67
CA ALA A 116 10.59 9.14 -15.55
C ALA A 116 9.55 10.03 -14.83
N TYR A 117 9.27 9.76 -13.54
CA TYR A 117 8.20 10.44 -12.81
C TYR A 117 8.75 11.40 -11.76
N SER A 118 8.01 12.49 -11.55
CA SER A 118 8.27 13.54 -10.57
C SER A 118 7.10 13.70 -9.57
N ARG A 119 7.25 14.58 -8.60
CA ARG A 119 6.13 14.94 -7.70
C ARG A 119 4.92 15.48 -8.46
N ASP A 120 5.13 16.11 -9.63
CA ASP A 120 4.05 16.67 -10.43
C ASP A 120 3.33 15.57 -11.21
N THR A 121 4.06 14.59 -11.73
CA THR A 121 3.53 13.45 -12.49
C THR A 121 3.21 12.21 -11.64
N LYS A 122 3.28 12.30 -10.32
CA LYS A 122 2.95 11.21 -9.39
C LYS A 122 1.56 10.58 -9.58
N ASN A 123 0.61 11.35 -10.13
CA ASN A 123 -0.74 10.82 -10.43
C ASN A 123 -0.69 9.87 -11.63
N GLU A 124 0.11 10.18 -12.64
CA GLU A 124 0.32 9.32 -13.81
C GLU A 124 0.99 8.01 -13.39
N LEU A 125 2.02 8.09 -12.54
CA LEU A 125 2.64 6.91 -11.93
C LEU A 125 1.61 6.06 -11.17
N MET A 126 0.77 6.70 -10.38
CA MET A 126 -0.27 6.01 -9.59
C MET A 126 -1.26 5.26 -10.49
N GLU A 127 -1.74 5.92 -11.56
CA GLU A 127 -2.66 5.31 -12.51
C GLU A 127 -1.98 4.18 -13.30
N MET A 128 -0.74 4.35 -13.73
CA MET A 128 0.04 3.32 -14.42
C MET A 128 0.16 2.07 -13.54
N VAL A 129 0.58 2.22 -12.29
CA VAL A 129 0.70 1.09 -11.35
C VAL A 129 -0.66 0.44 -11.10
N ARG A 130 -1.72 1.24 -10.93
CA ARG A 130 -3.07 0.73 -10.72
C ARG A 130 -3.55 -0.07 -11.93
N ASN A 131 -3.34 0.43 -13.14
CA ASN A 131 -3.76 -0.24 -14.37
C ASN A 131 -3.05 -1.60 -14.53
N VAL A 132 -1.74 -1.65 -14.33
CA VAL A 132 -0.98 -2.92 -14.36
C VAL A 132 -1.54 -3.93 -13.35
N MET A 133 -1.85 -3.47 -12.14
CA MET A 133 -2.42 -4.34 -11.10
C MET A 133 -3.85 -4.78 -11.45
N CYS A 134 -4.68 -3.88 -11.98
CA CYS A 134 -6.05 -4.19 -12.38
C CYS A 134 -6.10 -5.18 -13.55
N GLU A 135 -5.35 -4.94 -14.61
CA GLU A 135 -5.28 -5.86 -15.76
C GLU A 135 -4.88 -7.28 -15.35
N ARG A 136 -3.95 -7.40 -14.41
CA ARG A 136 -3.54 -8.70 -13.90
C ARG A 136 -4.59 -9.32 -12.99
N PHE A 137 -5.20 -8.53 -12.12
CA PHE A 137 -6.22 -9.00 -11.18
C PHE A 137 -7.50 -9.42 -11.91
N GLU A 138 -7.91 -8.73 -12.96
CA GLU A 138 -9.04 -9.09 -13.83
C GLU A 138 -8.83 -10.44 -14.55
N LYS A 139 -7.61 -10.75 -14.95
CA LYS A 139 -7.26 -12.06 -15.51
C LYS A 139 -7.40 -13.20 -14.50
N LEU A 140 -7.31 -12.90 -13.20
CA LEU A 140 -7.42 -13.88 -12.10
C LEU A 140 -8.86 -14.04 -11.60
N GLU A 141 -9.58 -12.93 -11.45
CA GLU A 141 -10.86 -12.85 -10.74
C GLU A 141 -12.05 -12.47 -11.66
N GLY A 142 -11.79 -12.06 -12.92
CA GLY A 142 -12.79 -11.58 -13.88
C GLY A 142 -12.91 -10.05 -13.93
N GLU A 143 -13.62 -9.54 -14.94
CA GLU A 143 -13.73 -8.10 -15.28
C GLU A 143 -14.28 -7.20 -14.16
N TRP A 144 -14.91 -7.76 -13.13
CA TRP A 144 -15.46 -7.00 -11.99
C TRP A 144 -14.40 -6.62 -10.93
N ALA A 145 -13.17 -7.03 -11.10
CA ALA A 145 -12.13 -6.99 -10.06
C ALA A 145 -11.63 -5.57 -9.70
N CYS A 146 -11.87 -4.57 -10.53
CA CYS A 146 -11.47 -3.17 -10.29
C CYS A 146 -12.66 -2.20 -10.28
N SER A 147 -12.51 -1.10 -9.52
CA SER A 147 -13.54 -0.06 -9.40
C SER A 147 -12.92 1.33 -9.15
#